data_787e8d145c3a07494ecf4d7b151c9d14
#
_entry.id   787e8d145c3a07494ecf4d7b151c9d14
#
_cell.length_a   1.000
_cell.length_b   1.000
_cell.length_c   1.000
_cell.angle_alpha   90.00
_cell.angle_beta   90.00
_cell.angle_gamma   90.00
#
_symmetry.space_group_name_H-M   'P 1'
#
loop_
_entity.id
_entity.type
_entity.pdbx_description
1 polymer ?
#
loop_
_entity_poly.entity_id
_entity_poly.type
_entity_poly.pdbx_seq_one_letter_code
_entity_poly.pdbx_strand_id
1 'polypeptide(L)'
;MLVEKSFFIDGVDDVELGIKRNSKLEYRLSYDDSKEIKALVFLIGGFGANNNINLFDFERKSVAKAHPVCVISPIYHCFCARVGVIEPYNPYLIPNAKDIELMQKILQLLKCNDKVDVGNYLGFLPWIDEHLQEYKNNKVLEENFMVRLNCDVVPKNGDYQNYGIMPALDIMCVVKNLALQMPEFAELPKIYAGGSYGGYLAMLCAKIAPFYVDGVLDNSGVVLPWLPHILGRETGVPEFVINGKHYALTCFVKKFWTKDENSPYYFSNANYYARTILNTKHLQTLAEKSKKTIFVHYHSNLDDGAPAAQKIELSEKLKELGFDDTLHLIKDENDIDGRTVKSLEHGLRMSDKALCRKELPKMLEKLQGRKSPVGEDNEISYVCEDKLFTFK
;
A
#
# COMPACT_ATOMS: atom_id res chain seq x y z
N MET A 1 -4.94 10.76 28.86
CA MET A 1 -5.55 11.59 27.76
C MET A 1 -4.98 11.15 26.43
N LEU A 2 -5.75 11.23 25.33
CA LEU A 2 -5.19 10.88 24.02
C LEU A 2 -4.26 12.00 23.53
N VAL A 3 -2.99 11.68 23.35
CA VAL A 3 -1.98 12.55 22.73
C VAL A 3 -1.93 12.27 21.24
N GLU A 4 -1.88 13.32 20.42
CA GLU A 4 -1.75 13.26 18.97
C GLU A 4 -0.61 14.16 18.52
N LYS A 5 0.26 13.65 17.64
CA LYS A 5 1.37 14.42 17.05
C LYS A 5 1.49 14.11 15.55
N SER A 6 1.94 15.07 14.77
CA SER A 6 2.30 14.90 13.35
C SER A 6 3.69 15.43 13.10
N PHE A 7 4.44 14.72 12.27
CA PHE A 7 5.81 15.06 11.92
C PHE A 7 5.98 15.07 10.41
N PHE A 8 6.86 15.93 9.93
CA PHE A 8 7.25 16.04 8.53
C PHE A 8 8.76 15.95 8.46
N ILE A 9 9.27 14.89 7.86
CA ILE A 9 10.69 14.59 7.79
C ILE A 9 11.14 14.41 6.34
N ASP A 10 12.44 14.34 6.11
CA ASP A 10 12.95 13.95 4.81
C ASP A 10 12.79 12.44 4.63
N GLY A 11 12.29 12.02 3.46
CA GLY A 11 12.32 10.64 3.03
C GLY A 11 13.63 10.32 2.29
N VAL A 12 13.76 9.07 1.84
CA VAL A 12 14.92 8.64 1.04
C VAL A 12 14.75 8.95 -0.45
N ASP A 13 15.86 9.14 -1.15
CA ASP A 13 15.89 9.17 -2.60
C ASP A 13 15.65 7.77 -3.17
N ASP A 14 15.08 7.70 -4.37
CA ASP A 14 14.90 6.43 -5.07
C ASP A 14 16.23 6.01 -5.73
N VAL A 15 16.97 5.16 -5.03
CA VAL A 15 18.27 4.68 -5.50
C VAL A 15 18.16 3.68 -6.66
N GLU A 16 17.01 3.00 -6.82
CA GLU A 16 16.79 2.06 -7.92
C GLU A 16 16.60 2.79 -9.25
N LEU A 17 15.90 3.93 -9.23
CA LEU A 17 15.61 4.74 -10.41
C LEU A 17 16.54 5.96 -10.55
N GLY A 18 17.40 6.21 -9.55
CA GLY A 18 18.27 7.40 -9.52
C GLY A 18 17.47 8.71 -9.42
N ILE A 19 16.28 8.69 -8.82
CA ILE A 19 15.40 9.85 -8.73
C ILE A 19 15.52 10.48 -7.34
N LYS A 20 15.85 11.76 -7.32
CA LYS A 20 15.88 12.55 -6.08
C LYS A 20 14.46 12.86 -5.62
N ARG A 21 14.18 12.59 -4.35
CA ARG A 21 12.89 12.90 -3.74
C ARG A 21 12.81 14.37 -3.33
N ASN A 22 11.66 14.99 -3.60
CA ASN A 22 11.38 16.37 -3.21
C ASN A 22 10.23 16.46 -2.18
N SER A 23 9.45 15.37 -2.03
CA SER A 23 8.33 15.32 -1.07
C SER A 23 8.83 15.06 0.34
N LYS A 24 8.21 15.71 1.34
CA LYS A 24 8.40 15.34 2.74
C LYS A 24 7.60 14.08 3.06
N LEU A 25 8.13 13.28 3.97
CA LEU A 25 7.45 12.15 4.57
C LEU A 25 6.67 12.63 5.79
N GLU A 26 5.34 12.54 5.74
CA GLU A 26 4.48 12.80 6.89
C GLU A 26 4.26 11.49 7.67
N TYR A 27 4.27 11.56 8.99
CA TYR A 27 3.70 10.51 9.82
C TYR A 27 2.94 11.11 11.01
N ARG A 28 1.91 10.40 11.43
CA ARG A 28 1.05 10.78 12.55
C ARG A 28 1.10 9.72 13.62
N LEU A 29 1.08 10.13 14.88
CA LEU A 29 0.98 9.19 15.97
C LEU A 29 -0.11 9.56 16.96
N SER A 30 -0.57 8.53 17.70
CA SER A 30 -1.50 8.69 18.80
C SER A 30 -1.18 7.69 19.91
N TYR A 31 -1.24 8.12 21.16
CA TYR A 31 -1.13 7.27 22.34
C TYR A 31 -1.91 7.84 23.52
N ASP A 32 -2.28 6.99 24.45
CA ASP A 32 -2.95 7.42 25.69
C ASP A 32 -1.90 7.56 26.81
N ASP A 33 -1.62 8.81 27.22
CA ASP A 33 -0.60 9.14 28.23
C ASP A 33 -0.94 8.66 29.65
N SER A 34 -2.17 8.22 29.88
CA SER A 34 -2.55 7.59 31.14
C SER A 34 -2.14 6.12 31.24
N LYS A 35 -1.56 5.55 30.17
CA LYS A 35 -1.13 4.16 30.08
C LYS A 35 0.38 4.07 29.95
N GLU A 36 0.99 3.06 30.57
CA GLU A 36 2.35 2.65 30.25
C GLU A 36 2.37 2.06 28.83
N ILE A 37 3.10 2.70 27.92
CA ILE A 37 3.18 2.25 26.52
C ILE A 37 4.13 1.04 26.43
N LYS A 38 3.63 -0.07 25.90
CA LYS A 38 4.34 -1.37 25.84
C LYS A 38 4.89 -1.71 24.46
N ALA A 39 4.37 -1.08 23.40
CA ALA A 39 4.84 -1.30 22.03
C ALA A 39 4.51 -0.11 21.12
N LEU A 40 5.21 -0.04 20.00
CA LEU A 40 4.88 0.81 18.85
C LEU A 40 4.09 -0.02 17.86
N VAL A 41 2.98 0.52 17.33
CA VAL A 41 2.17 -0.13 16.28
C VAL A 41 2.19 0.76 15.04
N PHE A 42 2.84 0.30 13.98
CA PHE A 42 2.81 0.94 12.67
C PHE A 42 1.56 0.46 11.93
N LEU A 43 0.54 1.33 11.86
CA LEU A 43 -0.67 1.08 11.09
C LEU A 43 -0.43 1.54 9.67
N ILE A 44 -0.32 0.59 8.74
CA ILE A 44 0.12 0.83 7.36
C ILE A 44 -1.09 0.77 6.44
N GLY A 45 -1.44 1.91 5.84
CA GLY A 45 -2.57 1.98 4.92
C GLY A 45 -2.39 1.12 3.68
N GLY A 46 -3.47 0.53 3.19
CA GLY A 46 -3.50 -0.18 1.92
C GLY A 46 -3.37 0.75 0.71
N PHE A 47 -3.38 0.18 -0.51
CA PHE A 47 -3.29 0.97 -1.73
C PHE A 47 -4.45 1.97 -1.84
N GLY A 48 -4.11 3.26 -1.87
CA GLY A 48 -5.08 4.34 -1.96
C GLY A 48 -5.89 4.60 -0.67
N ALA A 49 -5.35 4.26 0.50
CA ALA A 49 -5.97 4.56 1.79
C ALA A 49 -6.21 6.06 2.01
N ASN A 50 -5.59 6.92 1.20
CA ASN A 50 -5.82 8.36 1.21
C ASN A 50 -7.27 8.76 0.87
N ASN A 51 -8.01 7.94 0.12
CA ASN A 51 -9.38 8.26 -0.25
C ASN A 51 -10.32 8.33 0.97
N ASN A 52 -9.95 7.70 2.07
CA ASN A 52 -10.67 7.76 3.35
C ASN A 52 -9.71 8.02 4.53
N ILE A 53 -8.89 9.06 4.41
CA ILE A 53 -7.88 9.42 5.42
C ILE A 53 -8.49 9.66 6.81
N ASN A 54 -9.72 10.15 6.89
CA ASN A 54 -10.41 10.35 8.15
C ASN A 54 -10.72 9.03 8.87
N LEU A 55 -11.08 7.98 8.13
CA LEU A 55 -11.27 6.65 8.71
C LEU A 55 -9.93 6.09 9.20
N PHE A 56 -8.88 6.26 8.42
CA PHE A 56 -7.53 5.84 8.80
C PHE A 56 -7.05 6.52 10.11
N ASP A 57 -7.27 7.83 10.23
CA ASP A 57 -7.01 8.58 11.46
C ASP A 57 -7.89 8.12 12.62
N PHE A 58 -9.16 7.84 12.37
CA PHE A 58 -10.06 7.31 13.40
C PHE A 58 -9.61 5.92 13.89
N GLU A 59 -9.13 5.05 13.02
CA GLU A 59 -8.64 3.72 13.39
C GLU A 59 -7.38 3.82 14.24
N ARG A 60 -6.40 4.66 13.86
CA ARG A 60 -5.20 4.95 14.65
C ARG A 60 -5.56 5.36 16.10
N LYS A 61 -6.45 6.37 16.22
CA LYS A 61 -6.91 6.88 17.53
C LYS A 61 -7.63 5.81 18.34
N SER A 62 -8.46 5.01 17.68
CA SER A 62 -9.25 3.96 18.32
C SER A 62 -8.38 2.85 18.89
N VAL A 63 -7.32 2.44 18.16
CA VAL A 63 -6.35 1.44 18.62
C VAL A 63 -5.54 1.98 19.80
N ALA A 64 -5.05 3.22 19.72
CA ALA A 64 -4.30 3.86 20.80
C ALA A 64 -5.14 4.01 22.10
N LYS A 65 -6.43 4.31 21.97
CA LYS A 65 -7.35 4.37 23.14
C LYS A 65 -7.60 2.99 23.75
N ALA A 66 -7.70 1.95 22.91
CA ALA A 66 -8.03 0.60 23.37
C ALA A 66 -6.88 -0.13 24.03
N HIS A 67 -5.64 0.08 23.56
CA HIS A 67 -4.46 -0.70 23.93
C HIS A 67 -3.34 0.17 24.50
N PRO A 68 -2.41 -0.38 25.32
CA PRO A 68 -1.25 0.33 25.84
C PRO A 68 -0.14 0.41 24.76
N VAL A 69 -0.42 1.10 23.67
CA VAL A 69 0.48 1.23 22.51
C VAL A 69 0.51 2.67 22.00
N CYS A 70 1.65 3.05 21.42
CA CYS A 70 1.71 4.22 20.54
C CYS A 70 1.47 3.75 19.12
N VAL A 71 0.44 4.29 18.45
CA VAL A 71 0.07 3.93 17.07
C VAL A 71 0.57 4.99 16.13
N ILE A 72 1.33 4.58 15.13
CA ILE A 72 1.98 5.41 14.12
C ILE A 72 1.37 5.12 12.75
N SER A 73 0.96 6.13 12.01
CA SER A 73 0.47 6.03 10.64
C SER A 73 1.40 6.79 9.70
N PRO A 74 2.31 6.10 8.99
CA PRO A 74 3.14 6.73 7.97
C PRO A 74 2.31 7.04 6.71
N ILE A 75 2.47 8.25 6.18
CA ILE A 75 1.96 8.68 4.87
C ILE A 75 3.13 8.51 3.89
N TYR A 76 3.41 7.28 3.55
CA TYR A 76 4.58 6.85 2.79
C TYR A 76 4.53 7.33 1.33
N HIS A 77 5.66 7.18 0.60
CA HIS A 77 5.78 7.55 -0.80
C HIS A 77 4.65 6.95 -1.66
N CYS A 78 3.98 7.81 -2.45
CA CYS A 78 2.83 7.43 -3.27
C CYS A 78 1.60 6.92 -2.46
N PHE A 79 1.46 7.32 -1.19
CA PHE A 79 0.26 7.02 -0.40
C PHE A 79 -1.02 7.56 -1.05
N CYS A 80 -0.93 8.76 -1.68
CA CYS A 80 -2.05 9.45 -2.30
C CYS A 80 -2.31 8.96 -3.74
N ALA A 81 -2.63 7.67 -3.89
CA ALA A 81 -2.75 6.98 -5.17
C ALA A 81 -4.19 6.80 -5.68
N ARG A 82 -5.21 7.23 -4.93
CA ARG A 82 -6.63 7.19 -5.34
C ARG A 82 -7.30 8.54 -5.16
N VAL A 83 -8.27 8.82 -6.04
CA VAL A 83 -9.13 10.00 -5.89
C VAL A 83 -9.98 9.85 -4.63
N GLY A 84 -9.95 10.87 -3.79
CA GLY A 84 -10.70 10.99 -2.54
C GLY A 84 -11.37 12.35 -2.44
N VAL A 85 -11.87 12.69 -1.25
CA VAL A 85 -12.61 13.93 -1.02
C VAL A 85 -11.82 14.95 -0.18
N ILE A 86 -10.68 14.56 0.38
CA ILE A 86 -9.92 15.38 1.33
C ILE A 86 -8.67 15.96 0.68
N GLU A 87 -8.68 17.25 0.43
CA GLU A 87 -7.47 18.02 0.17
C GLU A 87 -6.66 18.16 1.49
N PRO A 88 -5.35 18.01 1.47
CA PRO A 88 -4.40 17.92 0.34
C PRO A 88 -4.04 16.50 -0.11
N TYR A 89 -4.75 15.45 0.34
CA TYR A 89 -4.42 14.04 0.06
C TYR A 89 -5.00 13.53 -1.27
N ASN A 90 -5.59 14.41 -2.07
CA ASN A 90 -6.20 14.06 -3.35
C ASN A 90 -5.16 14.18 -4.48
N PRO A 91 -4.92 13.14 -5.31
CA PRO A 91 -4.03 13.23 -6.46
C PRO A 91 -4.67 14.06 -7.58
N TYR A 92 -3.87 14.41 -8.57
CA TYR A 92 -4.32 15.03 -9.80
C TYR A 92 -4.65 13.94 -10.85
N LEU A 93 -5.75 14.13 -11.58
CA LEU A 93 -6.05 13.34 -12.78
C LEU A 93 -5.53 14.13 -13.99
N ILE A 94 -4.55 13.58 -14.70
CA ILE A 94 -3.87 14.27 -15.79
C ILE A 94 -3.87 13.38 -17.03
N PRO A 95 -4.51 13.79 -18.14
CA PRO A 95 -4.43 13.05 -19.39
C PRO A 95 -3.03 13.19 -20.02
N ASN A 96 -2.55 12.15 -20.67
CA ASN A 96 -1.37 12.27 -21.53
C ASN A 96 -1.77 12.69 -22.96
N ALA A 97 -0.78 12.90 -23.83
CA ALA A 97 -1.03 13.33 -25.22
C ALA A 97 -1.97 12.40 -26.00
N LYS A 98 -1.85 11.09 -25.81
CA LYS A 98 -2.72 10.10 -26.49
C LYS A 98 -4.16 10.14 -25.95
N ASP A 99 -4.33 10.40 -24.66
CA ASP A 99 -5.63 10.54 -24.02
C ASP A 99 -6.36 11.80 -24.56
N ILE A 100 -5.63 12.91 -24.69
CA ILE A 100 -6.14 14.16 -25.28
C ILE A 100 -6.54 13.96 -26.74
N GLU A 101 -5.70 13.29 -27.53
CA GLU A 101 -6.01 12.98 -28.94
C GLU A 101 -7.26 12.11 -29.06
N LEU A 102 -7.41 11.10 -28.19
CA LEU A 102 -8.60 10.24 -28.16
C LEU A 102 -9.85 11.05 -27.83
N MET A 103 -9.80 11.88 -26.79
CA MET A 103 -10.91 12.76 -26.41
C MET A 103 -11.28 13.70 -27.54
N GLN A 104 -10.30 14.34 -28.19
CA GLN A 104 -10.54 15.23 -29.32
C GLN A 104 -11.29 14.51 -30.48
N LYS A 105 -10.90 13.27 -30.79
CA LYS A 105 -11.61 12.46 -31.80
C LYS A 105 -13.05 12.15 -31.39
N ILE A 106 -13.29 11.82 -30.13
CA ILE A 106 -14.63 11.58 -29.61
C ILE A 106 -15.51 12.82 -29.72
N LEU A 107 -14.98 13.99 -29.30
CA LEU A 107 -15.72 15.24 -29.39
C LEU A 107 -16.09 15.60 -30.86
N GLN A 108 -15.16 15.39 -31.80
CA GLN A 108 -15.41 15.61 -33.22
C GLN A 108 -16.52 14.69 -33.73
N LEU A 109 -16.54 13.41 -33.36
CA LEU A 109 -17.63 12.48 -33.70
C LEU A 109 -18.99 12.92 -33.13
N LEU A 110 -18.96 13.55 -31.94
CA LEU A 110 -20.15 14.14 -31.30
C LEU A 110 -20.45 15.57 -31.79
N LYS A 111 -19.78 16.01 -32.86
CA LYS A 111 -19.95 17.34 -33.51
C LYS A 111 -19.57 18.51 -32.59
N CYS A 112 -18.71 18.29 -31.61
CA CYS A 112 -18.08 19.33 -30.81
C CYS A 112 -16.72 19.71 -31.43
N ASN A 113 -16.51 21.00 -31.68
CA ASN A 113 -15.29 21.54 -32.31
C ASN A 113 -14.33 22.17 -31.29
N ASP A 114 -14.63 22.07 -29.99
CA ASP A 114 -13.79 22.62 -28.94
C ASP A 114 -12.46 21.89 -28.87
N LYS A 115 -11.40 22.65 -28.62
CA LYS A 115 -10.06 22.08 -28.48
C LYS A 115 -9.87 21.50 -27.09
N VAL A 116 -9.41 20.25 -27.06
CA VAL A 116 -9.06 19.55 -25.80
C VAL A 116 -7.62 19.86 -25.42
N ASP A 117 -7.40 20.15 -24.15
CA ASP A 117 -6.10 20.26 -23.52
C ASP A 117 -6.11 19.63 -22.11
N VAL A 118 -4.98 19.67 -21.42
CA VAL A 118 -4.85 19.12 -20.07
C VAL A 118 -5.81 19.77 -19.07
N GLY A 119 -6.05 21.08 -19.22
CA GLY A 119 -6.83 21.86 -18.25
C GLY A 119 -8.34 21.63 -18.37
N ASN A 120 -8.84 21.30 -19.58
CA ASN A 120 -10.28 21.14 -19.82
C ASN A 120 -10.72 19.68 -20.02
N TYR A 121 -9.80 18.72 -20.12
CA TYR A 121 -10.09 17.30 -20.39
C TYR A 121 -11.19 16.73 -19.50
N LEU A 122 -11.06 16.88 -18.18
CA LEU A 122 -12.05 16.37 -17.23
C LEU A 122 -13.39 17.10 -17.32
N GLY A 123 -13.39 18.36 -17.74
CA GLY A 123 -14.59 19.16 -17.92
C GLY A 123 -15.51 18.61 -19.02
N PHE A 124 -14.98 17.87 -20.00
CA PHE A 124 -15.78 17.25 -21.04
C PHE A 124 -16.50 15.97 -20.60
N LEU A 125 -16.15 15.35 -19.47
CA LEU A 125 -16.77 14.10 -19.04
C LEU A 125 -18.29 14.23 -18.81
N PRO A 126 -18.80 15.23 -18.06
CA PRO A 126 -20.25 15.44 -17.93
C PRO A 126 -20.92 15.74 -19.27
N TRP A 127 -20.26 16.52 -20.14
CA TRP A 127 -20.76 16.85 -21.47
C TRP A 127 -20.92 15.59 -22.35
N ILE A 128 -19.94 14.66 -22.29
CA ILE A 128 -20.03 13.37 -22.99
C ILE A 128 -21.23 12.57 -22.48
N ASP A 129 -21.46 12.49 -21.18
CA ASP A 129 -22.59 11.74 -20.61
C ASP A 129 -23.94 12.30 -21.12
N GLU A 130 -24.08 13.62 -21.18
CA GLU A 130 -25.31 14.28 -21.64
C GLU A 130 -25.55 14.00 -23.14
N HIS A 131 -24.55 14.22 -24.00
CA HIS A 131 -24.68 14.05 -25.44
C HIS A 131 -24.83 12.59 -25.86
N LEU A 132 -24.13 11.66 -25.22
CA LEU A 132 -24.30 10.24 -25.50
C LEU A 132 -25.73 9.76 -25.13
N GLN A 133 -26.31 10.28 -24.03
CA GLN A 133 -27.70 9.99 -23.73
C GLN A 133 -28.66 10.46 -24.80
N GLU A 134 -28.43 11.65 -25.38
CA GLU A 134 -29.24 12.17 -26.48
C GLU A 134 -29.14 11.29 -27.73
N TYR A 135 -27.91 10.87 -28.11
CA TYR A 135 -27.69 9.97 -29.25
C TYR A 135 -28.37 8.59 -29.05
N LYS A 136 -28.38 8.06 -27.81
CA LYS A 136 -29.10 6.82 -27.49
C LYS A 136 -30.61 7.00 -27.54
N ASN A 137 -31.15 8.09 -27.00
CA ASN A 137 -32.56 8.40 -27.06
C ASN A 137 -33.07 8.49 -28.53
N ASN A 138 -32.22 9.05 -29.39
CA ASN A 138 -32.48 9.17 -30.83
C ASN A 138 -32.14 7.89 -31.62
N LYS A 139 -31.80 6.78 -30.95
CA LYS A 139 -31.42 5.48 -31.54
C LYS A 139 -30.26 5.56 -32.54
N VAL A 140 -29.37 6.54 -32.40
CA VAL A 140 -28.14 6.68 -33.18
C VAL A 140 -27.05 5.78 -32.65
N LEU A 141 -27.05 5.55 -31.33
CA LEU A 141 -26.14 4.63 -30.63
C LEU A 141 -26.93 3.55 -29.90
N GLU A 142 -26.30 2.40 -29.72
CA GLU A 142 -26.86 1.31 -28.91
C GLU A 142 -26.94 1.71 -27.45
N GLU A 143 -27.91 1.15 -26.70
CA GLU A 143 -28.14 1.48 -25.29
C GLU A 143 -26.90 1.18 -24.40
N ASN A 144 -26.16 0.11 -24.67
CA ASN A 144 -25.00 -0.33 -23.97
C ASN A 144 -23.69 0.34 -24.42
N PHE A 145 -23.72 1.26 -25.39
CA PHE A 145 -22.51 1.95 -25.86
C PHE A 145 -21.86 2.76 -24.73
N MET A 146 -20.55 2.59 -24.55
CA MET A 146 -19.74 3.28 -23.54
C MET A 146 -18.47 3.84 -24.17
N VAL A 147 -18.14 5.06 -23.86
CA VAL A 147 -16.84 5.66 -24.20
C VAL A 147 -15.79 5.22 -23.19
N ARG A 148 -14.66 4.72 -23.68
CA ARG A 148 -13.52 4.36 -22.85
C ARG A 148 -12.42 5.43 -22.97
N LEU A 149 -12.10 6.04 -21.87
CA LEU A 149 -11.09 7.09 -21.76
C LEU A 149 -10.01 6.67 -20.76
N ASN A 150 -8.86 7.35 -20.79
CA ASN A 150 -7.78 7.07 -19.86
C ASN A 150 -7.26 8.37 -19.23
N CYS A 151 -6.66 8.27 -18.06
CA CYS A 151 -5.85 9.33 -17.46
C CYS A 151 -4.76 8.77 -16.56
N ASP A 152 -3.76 9.60 -16.28
CA ASP A 152 -2.78 9.32 -15.24
C ASP A 152 -3.25 9.92 -13.91
N VAL A 153 -3.03 9.17 -12.85
CA VAL A 153 -3.20 9.62 -11.46
C VAL A 153 -1.83 10.06 -10.98
N VAL A 154 -1.66 11.34 -10.75
CA VAL A 154 -0.40 11.93 -10.32
C VAL A 154 -0.52 12.32 -8.85
N PRO A 155 0.12 11.58 -7.94
CA PRO A 155 0.16 11.95 -6.54
C PRO A 155 0.77 13.34 -6.36
N LYS A 156 0.34 14.06 -5.33
CA LYS A 156 0.90 15.38 -5.00
C LYS A 156 2.39 15.26 -4.67
N ASN A 157 3.08 16.38 -4.71
CA ASN A 157 4.51 16.50 -4.41
C ASN A 157 5.45 15.75 -5.37
N GLY A 158 4.93 15.29 -6.51
CA GLY A 158 5.74 14.62 -7.52
C GLY A 158 5.99 13.14 -7.24
N ASP A 159 5.34 12.55 -6.26
CA ASP A 159 5.41 11.13 -5.98
C ASP A 159 4.94 10.28 -7.17
N TYR A 160 5.35 9.02 -7.19
CA TYR A 160 5.01 8.04 -8.21
C TYR A 160 5.02 6.63 -7.59
N GLN A 161 4.42 5.66 -8.25
CA GLN A 161 4.39 4.30 -7.74
C GLN A 161 5.75 3.59 -7.99
N ASN A 162 6.51 3.40 -6.90
CA ASN A 162 7.72 2.57 -6.89
C ASN A 162 7.41 1.10 -6.55
N TYR A 163 6.30 0.84 -5.89
CA TYR A 163 5.79 -0.43 -5.39
C TYR A 163 6.74 -1.14 -4.41
N GLY A 164 6.57 -0.84 -3.16
CA GLY A 164 7.15 -1.58 -2.02
C GLY A 164 8.42 -0.96 -1.45
N ILE A 165 9.50 -0.83 -2.21
CA ILE A 165 10.81 -0.46 -1.65
C ILE A 165 10.79 0.95 -1.04
N MET A 166 10.41 1.97 -1.79
CA MET A 166 10.33 3.33 -1.27
C MET A 166 9.37 3.46 -0.07
N PRO A 167 8.12 2.95 -0.12
CA PRO A 167 7.24 2.93 1.04
C PRO A 167 7.81 2.23 2.27
N ALA A 168 8.49 1.08 2.10
CA ALA A 168 9.09 0.35 3.20
C ALA A 168 10.28 1.11 3.81
N LEU A 169 11.12 1.73 2.99
CA LEU A 169 12.21 2.59 3.45
C LEU A 169 11.69 3.83 4.19
N ASP A 170 10.57 4.42 3.74
CA ASP A 170 9.90 5.50 4.46
C ASP A 170 9.49 5.09 5.88
N ILE A 171 8.90 3.89 6.00
CA ILE A 171 8.53 3.36 7.31
C ILE A 171 9.78 3.21 8.20
N MET A 172 10.91 2.78 7.64
CA MET A 172 12.18 2.71 8.38
C MET A 172 12.71 4.09 8.78
N CYS A 173 12.55 5.11 7.92
CA CYS A 173 12.86 6.50 8.28
C CYS A 173 12.02 6.98 9.46
N VAL A 174 10.72 6.62 9.47
CA VAL A 174 9.84 6.93 10.61
C VAL A 174 10.33 6.26 11.90
N VAL A 175 10.74 4.98 11.84
CA VAL A 175 11.30 4.25 13.00
C VAL A 175 12.52 4.99 13.57
N LYS A 176 13.48 5.34 12.72
CA LYS A 176 14.72 6.04 13.12
C LYS A 176 14.41 7.43 13.67
N ASN A 177 13.55 8.21 13.01
CA ASN A 177 13.17 9.54 13.46
C ASN A 177 12.40 9.49 14.79
N LEU A 178 11.47 8.55 14.96
CA LEU A 178 10.71 8.41 16.20
C LEU A 178 11.61 8.11 17.39
N ALA A 179 12.64 7.28 17.23
CA ALA A 179 13.61 7.00 18.27
C ALA A 179 14.38 8.25 18.74
N LEU A 180 14.60 9.21 17.82
CA LEU A 180 15.22 10.50 18.15
C LEU A 180 14.23 11.49 18.78
N GLN A 181 12.99 11.53 18.31
CA GLN A 181 11.98 12.48 18.75
C GLN A 181 11.29 12.07 20.07
N MET A 182 11.26 10.78 20.37
CA MET A 182 10.62 10.17 21.55
C MET A 182 11.53 9.07 22.12
N PRO A 183 12.66 9.43 22.73
CA PRO A 183 13.66 8.47 23.25
C PRO A 183 13.07 7.45 24.21
N GLU A 184 12.01 7.85 24.95
CA GLU A 184 11.28 6.97 25.88
C GLU A 184 10.62 5.76 25.19
N PHE A 185 10.41 5.82 23.88
CA PHE A 185 9.81 4.76 23.08
C PHE A 185 10.84 4.01 22.21
N ALA A 186 12.09 4.44 22.17
CA ALA A 186 13.10 3.96 21.23
C ALA A 186 13.38 2.45 21.33
N GLU A 187 13.30 1.90 22.54
CA GLU A 187 13.57 0.46 22.82
C GLU A 187 12.32 -0.41 22.80
N LEU A 188 11.12 0.17 22.62
CA LEU A 188 9.90 -0.61 22.62
C LEU A 188 9.81 -1.54 21.40
N PRO A 189 9.19 -2.74 21.55
CA PRO A 189 8.92 -3.63 20.41
C PRO A 189 8.02 -2.95 19.39
N LYS A 190 8.23 -3.29 18.12
CA LYS A 190 7.60 -2.67 16.96
C LYS A 190 6.76 -3.69 16.21
N ILE A 191 5.45 -3.42 16.12
CA ILE A 191 4.44 -4.24 15.46
C ILE A 191 3.96 -3.49 14.22
N TYR A 192 3.91 -4.17 13.09
CA TYR A 192 3.48 -3.63 11.79
C TYR A 192 2.15 -4.26 11.41
N ALA A 193 1.12 -3.46 11.20
CA ALA A 193 -0.24 -3.92 10.95
C ALA A 193 -0.82 -3.26 9.70
N GLY A 194 -1.49 -4.03 8.84
CA GLY A 194 -2.19 -3.46 7.70
C GLY A 194 -2.94 -4.50 6.86
N GLY A 195 -3.86 -3.99 6.04
CA GLY A 195 -4.61 -4.79 5.07
C GLY A 195 -4.10 -4.63 3.65
N SER A 196 -4.24 -5.67 2.81
CA SER A 196 -3.90 -5.63 1.39
C SER A 196 -2.45 -5.17 1.15
N TYR A 197 -2.25 -4.08 0.41
CA TYR A 197 -0.92 -3.49 0.21
C TYR A 197 -0.22 -3.10 1.52
N GLY A 198 -0.98 -2.68 2.55
CA GLY A 198 -0.43 -2.40 3.89
C GLY A 198 0.13 -3.64 4.56
N GLY A 199 -0.55 -4.79 4.43
CA GLY A 199 -0.06 -6.10 4.90
C GLY A 199 1.19 -6.55 4.13
N TYR A 200 1.23 -6.34 2.81
CA TYR A 200 2.43 -6.57 2.00
C TYR A 200 3.60 -5.72 2.49
N LEU A 201 3.39 -4.42 2.73
CA LEU A 201 4.43 -3.52 3.24
C LEU A 201 4.92 -3.92 4.64
N ALA A 202 4.02 -4.40 5.51
CA ALA A 202 4.40 -4.91 6.83
C ALA A 202 5.36 -6.12 6.71
N MET A 203 5.05 -7.07 5.82
CA MET A 203 5.91 -8.22 5.52
C MET A 203 7.22 -7.79 4.83
N LEU A 204 7.16 -6.80 3.92
CA LEU A 204 8.36 -6.28 3.26
C LEU A 204 9.28 -5.57 4.25
N CYS A 205 8.74 -4.82 5.21
CA CYS A 205 9.53 -4.24 6.31
C CYS A 205 10.23 -5.33 7.12
N ALA A 206 9.55 -6.44 7.44
CA ALA A 206 10.17 -7.57 8.12
C ALA A 206 11.29 -8.21 7.29
N LYS A 207 11.16 -8.24 5.95
CA LYS A 207 12.22 -8.71 5.05
C LYS A 207 13.41 -7.77 5.03
N ILE A 208 13.23 -6.47 4.80
CA ILE A 208 14.34 -5.54 4.57
C ILE A 208 14.97 -4.98 5.85
N ALA A 209 14.24 -5.02 6.97
CA ALA A 209 14.70 -4.48 8.25
C ALA A 209 14.26 -5.38 9.43
N PRO A 210 14.64 -6.67 9.45
CA PRO A 210 14.16 -7.64 10.45
C PRO A 210 14.50 -7.24 11.89
N PHE A 211 15.48 -6.39 12.07
CA PHE A 211 15.91 -5.91 13.39
C PHE A 211 14.89 -4.95 14.03
N TYR A 212 14.08 -4.30 13.22
CA TYR A 212 13.09 -3.30 13.66
C TYR A 212 11.65 -3.81 13.61
N VAL A 213 11.44 -5.12 13.30
CA VAL A 213 10.12 -5.71 13.20
C VAL A 213 10.00 -6.86 14.19
N ASP A 214 9.22 -6.67 15.25
CA ASP A 214 8.97 -7.68 16.28
C ASP A 214 7.69 -8.45 16.03
N GLY A 215 6.72 -7.84 15.34
CA GLY A 215 5.45 -8.47 14.97
C GLY A 215 4.89 -7.94 13.65
N VAL A 216 4.23 -8.81 12.90
CA VAL A 216 3.48 -8.50 11.69
C VAL A 216 2.05 -8.98 11.86
N LEU A 217 1.08 -8.07 11.68
CA LEU A 217 -0.36 -8.37 11.62
C LEU A 217 -0.82 -8.05 10.20
N ASP A 218 -1.00 -9.09 9.41
CA ASP A 218 -1.33 -8.99 7.99
C ASP A 218 -2.76 -9.44 7.72
N ASN A 219 -3.51 -8.66 6.98
CA ASN A 219 -4.81 -9.02 6.43
C ASN A 219 -4.77 -8.98 4.91
N SER A 220 -4.83 -10.14 4.26
CA SER A 220 -4.91 -10.28 2.79
C SER A 220 -3.76 -9.62 2.01
N GLY A 221 -2.59 -9.41 2.62
CA GLY A 221 -1.42 -8.88 1.93
C GLY A 221 -0.92 -9.87 0.85
N VAL A 222 -0.56 -9.36 -0.32
CA VAL A 222 0.08 -10.17 -1.37
C VAL A 222 1.49 -10.58 -0.93
N VAL A 223 1.98 -11.69 -1.46
CA VAL A 223 3.34 -12.19 -1.16
C VAL A 223 4.27 -12.16 -2.38
N LEU A 224 3.70 -11.91 -3.54
CA LEU A 224 4.40 -11.62 -4.79
C LEU A 224 4.04 -10.22 -5.28
N PRO A 225 4.95 -9.50 -5.93
CA PRO A 225 4.68 -8.16 -6.47
C PRO A 225 3.56 -8.18 -7.52
N TRP A 226 2.64 -7.23 -7.44
CA TRP A 226 1.57 -7.09 -8.41
C TRP A 226 2.02 -6.23 -9.60
N LEU A 227 2.42 -6.88 -10.71
CA LEU A 227 2.99 -6.20 -11.88
C LEU A 227 2.14 -5.06 -12.46
N PRO A 228 0.80 -5.11 -12.47
CA PRO A 228 0.01 -3.97 -12.91
C PRO A 228 0.27 -2.68 -12.12
N HIS A 229 0.49 -2.77 -10.82
CA HIS A 229 0.85 -1.60 -10.00
C HIS A 229 2.29 -1.11 -10.23
N ILE A 230 3.14 -1.94 -10.85
CA ILE A 230 4.54 -1.58 -11.16
C ILE A 230 4.66 -1.02 -12.58
N LEU A 231 4.04 -1.68 -13.57
CA LEU A 231 4.20 -1.40 -14.99
C LEU A 231 3.02 -0.60 -15.59
N GLY A 232 1.92 -0.47 -14.86
CA GLY A 232 0.79 0.39 -15.20
C GLY A 232 0.19 0.15 -16.58
N ARG A 233 0.15 1.20 -17.40
CA ARG A 233 -0.43 1.17 -18.76
C ARG A 233 0.13 0.06 -19.64
N GLU A 234 1.38 -0.36 -19.44
CA GLU A 234 2.01 -1.44 -20.24
C GLU A 234 1.41 -2.83 -19.97
N THR A 235 0.67 -2.99 -18.87
CA THR A 235 -0.07 -4.22 -18.57
C THR A 235 -1.51 -4.19 -19.08
N GLY A 236 -2.03 -3.01 -19.38
CA GLY A 236 -3.44 -2.80 -19.72
C GLY A 236 -4.41 -2.94 -18.55
N VAL A 237 -3.91 -3.19 -17.35
CA VAL A 237 -4.72 -3.34 -16.12
C VAL A 237 -4.65 -2.05 -15.30
N PRO A 238 -5.76 -1.32 -15.14
CA PRO A 238 -5.78 -0.07 -14.36
C PRO A 238 -5.76 -0.33 -12.86
N GLU A 239 -5.34 0.67 -12.09
CA GLU A 239 -5.51 0.64 -10.64
C GLU A 239 -6.96 0.83 -10.21
N PHE A 240 -7.70 1.66 -10.93
CA PHE A 240 -9.15 1.83 -10.72
C PHE A 240 -9.80 2.47 -11.95
N VAL A 241 -11.13 2.44 -11.97
CA VAL A 241 -11.95 3.04 -13.03
C VAL A 241 -12.97 3.97 -12.41
N ILE A 242 -13.08 5.18 -12.95
CA ILE A 242 -14.15 6.12 -12.60
C ILE A 242 -15.23 5.95 -13.67
N ASN A 243 -16.40 5.50 -13.25
CA ASN A 243 -17.53 5.30 -14.14
C ASN A 243 -18.47 6.50 -14.12
N GLY A 244 -18.69 7.09 -15.29
CA GLY A 244 -19.84 7.94 -15.57
C GLY A 244 -21.03 7.11 -16.04
N LYS A 245 -22.08 7.77 -16.49
CA LYS A 245 -23.27 7.08 -17.03
C LYS A 245 -22.97 6.41 -18.37
N HIS A 246 -22.17 7.07 -19.22
CA HIS A 246 -21.86 6.63 -20.59
C HIS A 246 -20.36 6.60 -20.89
N TYR A 247 -19.51 6.80 -19.90
CA TYR A 247 -18.07 6.66 -20.04
C TYR A 247 -17.45 5.84 -18.90
N ALA A 248 -16.29 5.27 -19.18
CA ALA A 248 -15.41 4.68 -18.19
C ALA A 248 -14.04 5.36 -18.32
N LEU A 249 -13.60 6.08 -17.30
CA LEU A 249 -12.28 6.69 -17.21
C LEU A 249 -11.33 5.74 -16.49
N THR A 250 -10.45 5.12 -17.25
CA THR A 250 -9.44 4.17 -16.78
C THR A 250 -8.25 4.93 -16.21
N CYS A 251 -7.92 4.67 -14.93
CA CYS A 251 -6.95 5.44 -14.18
C CYS A 251 -5.68 4.63 -13.90
N PHE A 252 -4.52 5.21 -14.22
CA PHE A 252 -3.20 4.63 -14.01
C PHE A 252 -2.34 5.55 -13.15
N VAL A 253 -1.88 5.06 -11.98
CA VAL A 253 -0.97 5.84 -11.13
C VAL A 253 0.36 6.06 -11.85
N LYS A 254 0.89 7.27 -11.78
CA LYS A 254 2.18 7.64 -12.38
C LYS A 254 3.28 6.67 -11.95
N LYS A 255 4.07 6.22 -12.92
CA LYS A 255 5.20 5.28 -12.76
C LYS A 255 6.36 5.68 -13.67
N PHE A 256 7.53 5.14 -13.33
CA PHE A 256 8.71 5.21 -14.20
C PHE A 256 9.15 3.84 -14.70
N TRP A 257 8.85 2.77 -13.94
CA TRP A 257 9.16 1.39 -14.36
C TRP A 257 8.54 1.05 -15.70
N THR A 258 9.29 0.34 -16.55
CA THR A 258 8.90 -0.10 -17.90
C THR A 258 9.39 -1.52 -18.19
N LYS A 259 8.80 -2.16 -19.19
CA LYS A 259 9.24 -3.44 -19.77
C LYS A 259 10.36 -3.27 -20.81
N ASP A 260 10.67 -2.05 -21.24
CA ASP A 260 11.70 -1.78 -22.24
C ASP A 260 13.09 -2.00 -21.62
N GLU A 261 13.75 -3.06 -22.04
CA GLU A 261 15.09 -3.45 -21.57
C GLU A 261 16.18 -2.42 -21.90
N ASN A 262 15.95 -1.54 -22.87
CA ASN A 262 16.88 -0.47 -23.23
C ASN A 262 16.67 0.80 -22.38
N SER A 263 15.62 0.85 -21.57
CA SER A 263 15.32 1.99 -20.70
C SER A 263 16.18 1.94 -19.42
N PRO A 264 16.67 3.09 -18.93
CA PRO A 264 17.27 3.16 -17.60
C PRO A 264 16.28 2.82 -16.48
N TYR A 265 14.99 2.77 -16.79
CA TYR A 265 13.89 2.44 -15.86
C TYR A 265 13.34 1.02 -16.08
N TYR A 266 14.13 0.12 -16.70
CA TYR A 266 13.74 -1.26 -16.92
C TYR A 266 13.49 -1.99 -15.60
N PHE A 267 12.28 -2.57 -15.46
CA PHE A 267 11.92 -3.41 -14.34
C PHE A 267 12.39 -4.84 -14.57
N SER A 268 13.58 -5.18 -14.10
CA SER A 268 14.18 -6.50 -14.26
C SER A 268 13.63 -7.54 -13.27
N ASN A 269 13.93 -8.81 -13.52
CA ASN A 269 13.63 -9.88 -12.56
C ASN A 269 14.32 -9.65 -11.20
N ALA A 270 15.51 -9.07 -11.18
CA ALA A 270 16.18 -8.72 -9.92
C ALA A 270 15.35 -7.75 -9.08
N ASN A 271 14.76 -6.70 -9.70
CA ASN A 271 13.85 -5.78 -9.02
C ASN A 271 12.56 -6.47 -8.55
N TYR A 272 12.06 -7.45 -9.32
CA TYR A 272 10.93 -8.29 -8.92
C TYR A 272 11.24 -9.10 -7.66
N TYR A 273 12.37 -9.83 -7.65
CA TYR A 273 12.75 -10.66 -6.49
C TYR A 273 13.09 -9.85 -5.25
N ALA A 274 13.64 -8.64 -5.39
CA ALA A 274 13.84 -7.73 -4.26
C ALA A 274 12.51 -7.44 -3.51
N ARG A 275 11.39 -7.37 -4.25
CA ARG A 275 10.04 -7.11 -3.74
C ARG A 275 9.25 -8.36 -3.34
N THR A 276 9.70 -9.53 -3.76
CA THR A 276 9.03 -10.81 -3.49
C THR A 276 9.19 -11.21 -2.02
N ILE A 277 8.09 -11.47 -1.31
CA ILE A 277 8.12 -12.00 0.05
C ILE A 277 8.31 -13.52 0.01
N LEU A 278 7.52 -14.22 -0.78
CA LEU A 278 7.62 -15.67 -0.96
C LEU A 278 8.80 -16.02 -1.89
N ASN A 279 10.01 -16.04 -1.32
CA ASN A 279 11.24 -16.51 -1.97
C ASN A 279 12.03 -17.34 -0.95
N THR A 280 12.16 -18.63 -1.19
CA THR A 280 12.76 -19.56 -0.24
C THR A 280 14.18 -19.15 0.20
N LYS A 281 15.03 -18.73 -0.75
CA LYS A 281 16.43 -18.30 -0.45
C LYS A 281 16.42 -17.03 0.42
N HIS A 282 15.55 -16.08 0.11
CA HIS A 282 15.45 -14.84 0.90
C HIS A 282 14.89 -15.10 2.30
N LEU A 283 13.93 -16.02 2.43
CA LEU A 283 13.40 -16.42 3.74
C LEU A 283 14.47 -17.15 4.58
N GLN A 284 15.33 -17.95 3.96
CA GLN A 284 16.49 -18.57 4.63
C GLN A 284 17.46 -17.49 5.12
N THR A 285 17.87 -16.56 4.26
CA THR A 285 18.72 -15.40 4.64
C THR A 285 18.09 -14.60 5.79
N LEU A 286 16.78 -14.35 5.73
CA LEU A 286 16.05 -13.68 6.80
C LEU A 286 16.14 -14.46 8.11
N ALA A 287 15.89 -15.78 8.07
CA ALA A 287 15.92 -16.66 9.23
C ALA A 287 17.33 -16.79 9.85
N GLU A 288 18.38 -16.78 9.03
CA GLU A 288 19.77 -16.76 9.50
C GLU A 288 20.10 -15.44 10.21
N LYS A 289 19.53 -14.34 9.72
CA LYS A 289 19.80 -13.01 10.29
C LYS A 289 18.98 -12.73 11.55
N SER A 290 17.69 -13.05 11.56
CA SER A 290 16.79 -12.85 12.70
C SER A 290 15.52 -13.67 12.56
N LYS A 291 15.15 -14.38 13.63
CA LYS A 291 13.86 -15.11 13.76
C LYS A 291 12.92 -14.48 14.77
N LYS A 292 13.20 -13.24 15.19
CA LYS A 292 12.46 -12.62 16.29
C LYS A 292 11.03 -12.20 15.91
N THR A 293 10.76 -12.00 14.62
CA THR A 293 9.47 -11.51 14.13
C THR A 293 8.39 -12.56 14.31
N ILE A 294 7.28 -12.18 14.93
CA ILE A 294 6.05 -12.97 15.06
C ILE A 294 5.12 -12.59 13.91
N PHE A 295 4.63 -13.55 13.15
CA PHE A 295 3.71 -13.33 12.04
C PHE A 295 2.31 -13.82 12.37
N VAL A 296 1.29 -13.00 12.10
CA VAL A 296 -0.12 -13.36 12.17
C VAL A 296 -0.79 -12.91 10.88
N HIS A 297 -1.33 -13.86 10.14
CA HIS A 297 -1.98 -13.63 8.85
C HIS A 297 -3.46 -13.97 8.90
N TYR A 298 -4.29 -13.12 8.32
CA TYR A 298 -5.69 -13.39 7.98
C TYR A 298 -5.83 -13.41 6.47
N HIS A 299 -6.41 -14.48 5.92
CA HIS A 299 -6.52 -14.62 4.47
C HIS A 299 -7.76 -15.40 4.07
N SER A 300 -8.45 -15.00 3.00
CA SER A 300 -9.56 -15.75 2.44
C SER A 300 -9.08 -16.81 1.47
N ASN A 301 -9.68 -18.00 1.54
CA ASN A 301 -9.45 -19.04 0.54
C ASN A 301 -9.98 -18.67 -0.86
N LEU A 302 -10.90 -17.69 -0.92
CA LEU A 302 -11.52 -17.19 -2.15
C LEU A 302 -11.00 -15.79 -2.54
N ASP A 303 -9.85 -15.38 -2.01
CA ASP A 303 -9.24 -14.09 -2.35
C ASP A 303 -8.77 -14.09 -3.81
N ASP A 304 -9.40 -13.27 -4.64
CA ASP A 304 -9.09 -13.10 -6.07
C ASP A 304 -7.95 -12.09 -6.33
N GLY A 305 -7.67 -11.22 -5.37
CA GLY A 305 -6.59 -10.22 -5.44
C GLY A 305 -5.24 -10.75 -4.94
N ALA A 306 -5.25 -11.74 -4.05
CA ALA A 306 -4.06 -12.34 -3.46
C ALA A 306 -4.27 -13.86 -3.30
N PRO A 307 -3.70 -14.71 -4.19
CA PRO A 307 -3.97 -16.15 -4.19
C PRO A 307 -3.64 -16.83 -2.86
N ALA A 308 -4.62 -17.50 -2.26
CA ALA A 308 -4.50 -18.15 -0.95
C ALA A 308 -3.38 -19.21 -0.90
N ALA A 309 -3.16 -19.94 -2.00
CA ALA A 309 -2.09 -20.95 -2.10
C ALA A 309 -0.70 -20.34 -1.81
N GLN A 310 -0.45 -19.12 -2.27
CA GLN A 310 0.83 -18.43 -2.02
C GLN A 310 0.97 -18.03 -0.54
N LYS A 311 -0.12 -17.64 0.12
CA LYS A 311 -0.09 -17.30 1.55
C LYS A 311 0.09 -18.54 2.40
N ILE A 312 -0.52 -19.65 2.04
CA ILE A 312 -0.35 -20.97 2.70
C ILE A 312 1.12 -21.38 2.59
N GLU A 313 1.69 -21.36 1.38
CA GLU A 313 3.10 -21.68 1.16
C GLU A 313 4.04 -20.80 1.99
N LEU A 314 3.79 -19.49 2.06
CA LEU A 314 4.57 -18.57 2.90
C LEU A 314 4.52 -19.00 4.37
N SER A 315 3.32 -19.25 4.91
CA SER A 315 3.13 -19.66 6.31
C SER A 315 3.85 -20.98 6.62
N GLU A 316 3.75 -21.97 5.72
CA GLU A 316 4.47 -23.24 5.86
C GLU A 316 5.98 -23.03 5.92
N LYS A 317 6.55 -22.24 4.99
CA LYS A 317 7.98 -21.94 4.96
C LYS A 317 8.46 -21.13 6.17
N LEU A 318 7.69 -20.18 6.66
CA LEU A 318 8.03 -19.44 7.89
C LEU A 318 8.12 -20.41 9.09
N LYS A 319 7.17 -21.32 9.23
CA LYS A 319 7.18 -22.36 10.29
C LYS A 319 8.36 -23.32 10.15
N GLU A 320 8.62 -23.83 8.94
CA GLU A 320 9.77 -24.69 8.63
C GLU A 320 11.11 -24.03 9.03
N LEU A 321 11.23 -22.71 8.83
CA LEU A 321 12.41 -21.92 9.18
C LEU A 321 12.48 -21.52 10.66
N GLY A 322 11.43 -21.84 11.44
CA GLY A 322 11.39 -21.64 12.90
C GLY A 322 10.89 -20.26 13.33
N PHE A 323 10.14 -19.55 12.49
CA PHE A 323 9.40 -18.36 12.91
C PHE A 323 8.14 -18.72 13.68
N ASP A 324 7.73 -17.86 14.61
CA ASP A 324 6.39 -17.90 15.22
C ASP A 324 5.40 -17.34 14.22
N ASP A 325 4.72 -18.24 13.50
CA ASP A 325 3.76 -17.91 12.45
C ASP A 325 2.39 -18.51 12.70
N THR A 326 1.36 -17.71 12.49
CA THR A 326 -0.05 -18.13 12.59
C THR A 326 -0.82 -17.67 11.37
N LEU A 327 -1.37 -18.59 10.60
CA LEU A 327 -2.28 -18.30 9.48
C LEU A 327 -3.72 -18.64 9.87
N HIS A 328 -4.59 -17.64 9.87
CA HIS A 328 -6.04 -17.77 9.94
C HIS A 328 -6.60 -17.80 8.51
N LEU A 329 -6.73 -19.01 7.95
CA LEU A 329 -7.32 -19.19 6.63
C LEU A 329 -8.84 -19.27 6.76
N ILE A 330 -9.54 -18.32 6.18
CA ILE A 330 -11.01 -18.24 6.14
C ILE A 330 -11.48 -19.02 4.92
N LYS A 331 -12.09 -20.19 5.14
CA LYS A 331 -12.35 -21.16 4.10
C LYS A 331 -13.71 -20.99 3.44
N ASP A 332 -14.72 -20.70 4.25
CA ASP A 332 -16.10 -20.60 3.81
C ASP A 332 -16.91 -19.66 4.73
N GLU A 333 -18.22 -19.57 4.49
CA GLU A 333 -19.13 -18.68 5.21
C GLU A 333 -19.23 -18.99 6.72
N ASN A 334 -18.93 -20.23 7.15
CA ASN A 334 -18.97 -20.60 8.56
C ASN A 334 -17.84 -19.94 9.37
N ASP A 335 -16.77 -19.53 8.71
CA ASP A 335 -15.65 -18.81 9.32
C ASP A 335 -15.94 -17.31 9.48
N ILE A 336 -17.05 -16.80 8.94
CA ILE A 336 -17.46 -15.40 9.04
C ILE A 336 -18.10 -15.15 10.40
N ASP A 337 -17.41 -14.41 11.28
CA ASP A 337 -17.91 -14.04 12.61
C ASP A 337 -18.82 -12.78 12.61
N GLY A 338 -18.97 -12.12 11.47
CA GLY A 338 -19.78 -10.90 11.28
C GLY A 338 -19.22 -9.67 12.00
N ARG A 339 -18.22 -9.81 12.83
CA ARG A 339 -17.60 -8.75 13.64
C ARG A 339 -16.19 -8.40 13.18
N THR A 340 -15.33 -9.37 13.08
CA THR A 340 -13.94 -9.23 12.64
C THR A 340 -13.82 -9.61 11.18
N VAL A 341 -14.21 -10.83 10.84
CA VAL A 341 -14.31 -11.35 9.48
C VAL A 341 -15.75 -11.20 9.01
N LYS A 342 -15.99 -10.48 7.92
CA LYS A 342 -17.35 -10.13 7.45
C LYS A 342 -17.64 -10.60 6.03
N SER A 343 -16.64 -11.02 5.28
CA SER A 343 -16.81 -11.56 3.93
C SER A 343 -15.64 -12.47 3.57
N LEU A 344 -15.79 -13.20 2.47
CA LEU A 344 -14.71 -14.00 1.84
C LEU A 344 -13.97 -13.20 0.74
N GLU A 345 -14.34 -11.95 0.51
CA GLU A 345 -13.69 -11.08 -0.44
C GLU A 345 -12.29 -10.68 0.03
N HIS A 346 -11.47 -10.17 -0.89
CA HIS A 346 -10.17 -9.57 -0.57
C HIS A 346 -10.29 -8.57 0.59
N GLY A 347 -9.40 -8.69 1.57
CA GLY A 347 -9.42 -7.85 2.79
C GLY A 347 -10.47 -8.25 3.81
N LEU A 348 -11.31 -9.32 3.58
CA LEU A 348 -12.26 -9.89 4.54
C LEU A 348 -13.28 -8.88 5.09
N ARG A 349 -13.40 -7.69 4.50
CA ARG A 349 -14.06 -6.49 5.07
C ARG A 349 -13.65 -6.26 6.54
N MET A 350 -12.44 -6.64 6.89
CA MET A 350 -11.83 -6.46 8.20
C MET A 350 -11.10 -5.12 8.23
N SER A 351 -11.47 -4.25 9.16
CA SER A 351 -10.74 -3.00 9.39
C SER A 351 -9.45 -3.26 10.16
N ASP A 352 -8.44 -2.38 9.99
CA ASP A 352 -7.18 -2.46 10.73
C ASP A 352 -7.41 -2.36 12.24
N LYS A 353 -8.41 -1.57 12.67
CA LYS A 353 -8.85 -1.52 14.06
C LYS A 353 -9.37 -2.89 14.56
N ALA A 354 -10.11 -3.63 13.73
CA ALA A 354 -10.64 -4.95 14.12
C ALA A 354 -9.52 -5.98 14.23
N LEU A 355 -8.57 -5.97 13.28
CA LEU A 355 -7.34 -6.77 13.31
C LEU A 355 -6.54 -6.51 14.60
N CYS A 356 -6.23 -5.25 14.87
CA CYS A 356 -5.49 -4.84 16.06
C CYS A 356 -6.24 -5.22 17.34
N ARG A 357 -7.55 -5.01 17.45
CA ARG A 357 -8.33 -5.38 18.62
C ARG A 357 -8.24 -6.88 18.93
N LYS A 358 -8.24 -7.71 17.89
CA LYS A 358 -8.21 -9.17 18.04
C LYS A 358 -6.83 -9.70 18.39
N GLU A 359 -5.77 -9.16 17.78
CA GLU A 359 -4.45 -9.77 17.86
C GLU A 359 -3.45 -9.04 18.76
N LEU A 360 -3.59 -7.72 18.99
CA LEU A 360 -2.66 -6.99 19.86
C LEU A 360 -2.56 -7.53 21.28
N PRO A 361 -3.63 -7.96 21.98
CA PRO A 361 -3.49 -8.49 23.32
C PRO A 361 -2.53 -9.68 23.39
N LYS A 362 -2.67 -10.64 22.50
CA LYS A 362 -1.79 -11.82 22.42
C LYS A 362 -0.38 -11.46 21.96
N MET A 363 -0.26 -10.54 20.99
CA MET A 363 1.03 -10.08 20.49
C MET A 363 1.82 -9.37 21.62
N LEU A 364 1.17 -8.49 22.40
CA LEU A 364 1.79 -7.79 23.52
C LEU A 364 2.22 -8.75 24.64
N GLU A 365 1.45 -9.81 24.88
CA GLU A 365 1.83 -10.88 25.83
C GLU A 365 3.11 -11.59 25.36
N LYS A 366 3.19 -12.01 24.10
CA LYS A 366 4.38 -12.65 23.52
C LYS A 366 5.60 -11.72 23.48
N LEU A 367 5.39 -10.41 23.41
CA LEU A 367 6.45 -9.39 23.36
C LEU A 367 6.81 -8.82 24.75
N GLN A 368 6.19 -9.31 25.82
CA GLN A 368 6.41 -8.77 27.16
C GLN A 368 7.90 -8.82 27.54
N GLY A 369 8.44 -7.68 28.00
CA GLY A 369 9.85 -7.53 28.39
C GLY A 369 10.85 -7.50 27.24
N ARG A 370 10.40 -7.62 25.98
CA ARG A 370 11.29 -7.52 24.81
C ARG A 370 11.75 -6.09 24.62
N LYS A 371 13.05 -5.93 24.42
CA LYS A 371 13.67 -4.69 23.97
C LYS A 371 14.04 -4.81 22.50
N SER A 372 13.75 -3.75 21.73
CA SER A 372 14.03 -3.68 20.30
C SER A 372 14.67 -2.32 19.95
N PRO A 373 15.92 -2.08 20.38
CA PRO A 373 16.59 -0.79 20.16
C PRO A 373 16.78 -0.53 18.66
N VAL A 374 16.83 0.75 18.31
CA VAL A 374 17.20 1.20 16.98
C VAL A 374 18.72 1.36 16.95
N GLY A 375 19.42 0.48 16.22
CA GLY A 375 20.88 0.49 16.08
C GLY A 375 21.32 0.94 14.68
N GLU A 376 22.60 1.32 14.55
CA GLU A 376 23.17 1.80 13.28
C GLU A 376 23.71 0.65 12.39
N ASP A 377 24.12 -0.48 12.96
CA ASP A 377 24.83 -1.57 12.24
C ASP A 377 23.90 -2.70 11.76
N ASN A 378 22.70 -2.37 11.37
CA ASN A 378 21.70 -3.35 10.92
C ASN A 378 21.65 -3.42 9.40
N GLU A 379 22.26 -4.45 8.84
CA GLU A 379 22.31 -4.68 7.39
C GLU A 379 21.80 -6.08 7.04
N ILE A 380 21.02 -6.17 5.97
CA ILE A 380 20.64 -7.44 5.34
C ILE A 380 20.78 -7.32 3.82
N SER A 381 21.31 -8.37 3.20
CA SER A 381 21.53 -8.41 1.76
C SER A 381 20.85 -9.61 1.11
N TYR A 382 20.27 -9.40 -0.06
CA TYR A 382 19.63 -10.45 -0.85
C TYR A 382 20.22 -10.52 -2.25
N VAL A 383 20.61 -11.72 -2.67
CA VAL A 383 21.00 -12.01 -4.05
C VAL A 383 19.72 -12.17 -4.88
N CYS A 384 19.51 -11.25 -5.82
CA CYS A 384 18.40 -11.23 -6.75
C CYS A 384 18.95 -11.39 -8.16
N GLU A 385 19.02 -12.62 -8.67
CA GLU A 385 19.72 -12.98 -9.91
C GLU A 385 21.20 -12.53 -9.88
N ASP A 386 21.55 -11.59 -10.74
CA ASP A 386 22.91 -11.04 -10.88
C ASP A 386 23.17 -9.81 -10.00
N LYS A 387 22.17 -9.35 -9.24
CA LYS A 387 22.25 -8.15 -8.39
C LYS A 387 22.19 -8.47 -6.91
N LEU A 388 22.94 -7.71 -6.12
CA LEU A 388 22.85 -7.72 -4.66
C LEU A 388 22.08 -6.48 -4.20
N PHE A 389 20.97 -6.72 -3.50
CA PHE A 389 20.22 -5.65 -2.82
C PHE A 389 20.55 -5.65 -1.34
N THR A 390 21.12 -4.55 -0.87
CA THR A 390 21.51 -4.35 0.54
C THR A 390 20.64 -3.27 1.17
N PHE A 391 20.07 -3.60 2.33
CA PHE A 391 19.25 -2.70 3.14
C PHE A 391 19.93 -2.46 4.49
N LYS A 392 20.00 -1.17 4.92
CA LYS A 392 20.66 -0.70 6.16
C LYS A 392 19.73 0.05 7.07
#